data_de849f0637c6351f467af558d829b57c
#
_entry.id   de849f0637c6351f467af558d829b57c
#
_cell.length_a   1.000
_cell.length_b   1.000
_cell.length_c   1.000
_cell.angle_alpha   90.00
_cell.angle_beta   90.00
_cell.angle_gamma   90.00
#
_symmetry.space_group_name_H-M   'P 1'
#
loop_
_entity.id
_entity.type
_entity.pdbx_description
1 polymer ?
#
loop_
_entity_poly.entity_id
_entity_poly.type
_entity_poly.pdbx_seq_one_letter_code
_entity_poly.pdbx_strand_id
1 'polypeptide(L)'
;MRTLGVIALAGIGASVVCLAIAHAIDPGVDQFRGFRGDGFGFMFRGCSTPSDDSANITRELEWHGGDTVTINVPATIHYRPDNGPTLRASGPNDIMSHLRVRDGRVELDCRMYGFDRELNLVLPGRTFDSFILNGTGHLVLENLRQTELNVSLRGEGDVRATGMADDLTLNIAGSGDADMGQLSVQSSKVRIAGSGKAALAPRDSADIFIAGSGEIRFLEQPRHLQTHIAGSGRIINAPTTGL
;
A
#
# COMPACT_ATOMS: atom_id res chain seq x y z
N MET A 1 17.49 -40.11 17.88
CA MET A 1 17.29 -39.85 16.44
C MET A 1 15.81 -39.69 16.04
N ARG A 2 14.85 -39.70 16.97
CA ARG A 2 13.40 -39.55 16.65
C ARG A 2 12.87 -38.09 16.74
N THR A 3 13.60 -37.20 17.37
CA THR A 3 13.17 -35.81 17.58
C THR A 3 13.48 -34.87 16.42
N LEU A 4 14.50 -35.14 15.61
CA LEU A 4 14.83 -34.33 14.44
C LEU A 4 13.82 -34.48 13.28
N GLY A 5 13.19 -35.66 13.16
CA GLY A 5 12.17 -35.90 12.12
C GLY A 5 10.86 -35.15 12.34
N VAL A 6 10.49 -34.90 13.60
CA VAL A 6 9.23 -34.18 13.95
C VAL A 6 9.35 -32.67 13.67
N ILE A 7 10.53 -32.07 13.89
CA ILE A 7 10.79 -30.65 13.62
C ILE A 7 10.79 -30.37 12.12
N ALA A 8 11.32 -31.27 11.30
CA ALA A 8 11.32 -31.12 9.85
C ALA A 8 9.90 -31.20 9.25
N LEU A 9 9.05 -32.10 9.77
CA LEU A 9 7.65 -32.23 9.34
C LEU A 9 6.79 -31.02 9.75
N ALA A 10 7.05 -30.44 10.93
CA ALA A 10 6.34 -29.22 11.37
C ALA A 10 6.72 -28.00 10.53
N GLY A 11 7.99 -27.88 10.11
CA GLY A 11 8.46 -26.79 9.23
C GLY A 11 7.83 -26.84 7.83
N ILE A 12 7.68 -28.04 7.25
CA ILE A 12 7.04 -28.23 5.93
C ILE A 12 5.54 -27.91 6.01
N GLY A 13 4.88 -28.30 7.11
CA GLY A 13 3.46 -27.98 7.31
C GLY A 13 3.18 -26.49 7.41
N ALA A 14 4.02 -25.73 8.12
CA ALA A 14 3.89 -24.29 8.23
C ALA A 14 4.12 -23.56 6.89
N SER A 15 5.08 -24.03 6.08
CA SER A 15 5.34 -23.47 4.74
C SER A 15 4.19 -23.71 3.78
N VAL A 16 3.53 -24.87 3.82
CA VAL A 16 2.39 -25.21 2.97
C VAL A 16 1.16 -24.37 3.37
N VAL A 17 0.95 -24.14 4.66
CA VAL A 17 -0.15 -23.30 5.15
C VAL A 17 0.06 -21.83 4.76
N CYS A 18 1.28 -21.30 4.85
CA CYS A 18 1.59 -19.95 4.37
C CYS A 18 1.38 -19.80 2.86
N LEU A 19 1.72 -20.81 2.06
CA LEU A 19 1.47 -20.81 0.62
C LEU A 19 -0.03 -20.86 0.29
N ALA A 20 -0.81 -21.64 1.04
CA ALA A 20 -2.26 -21.75 0.85
C ALA A 20 -2.99 -20.46 1.23
N ILE A 21 -2.53 -19.74 2.26
CA ILE A 21 -3.09 -18.46 2.67
C ILE A 21 -2.73 -17.39 1.62
N ALA A 22 -1.50 -17.39 1.08
CA ALA A 22 -1.11 -16.48 0.00
C ALA A 22 -1.97 -16.68 -1.26
N HIS A 23 -2.31 -17.93 -1.60
CA HIS A 23 -3.15 -18.26 -2.76
C HIS A 23 -4.63 -17.86 -2.61
N ALA A 24 -5.13 -17.81 -1.36
CA ALA A 24 -6.49 -17.35 -1.08
C ALA A 24 -6.65 -15.81 -1.15
N ILE A 25 -5.54 -15.07 -1.10
CA ILE A 25 -5.52 -13.60 -1.12
C ILE A 25 -5.31 -13.04 -2.54
N ASP A 26 -4.64 -13.78 -3.42
CA ASP A 26 -4.39 -13.35 -4.81
C ASP A 26 -4.40 -14.55 -5.78
N PRO A 27 -5.50 -14.78 -6.52
CA PRO A 27 -5.56 -15.86 -7.52
C PRO A 27 -4.70 -15.63 -8.77
N GLY A 28 -3.90 -14.56 -8.81
CA GLY A 28 -3.02 -14.21 -9.94
C GLY A 28 -1.58 -14.73 -9.84
N VAL A 29 -1.22 -15.56 -8.87
CA VAL A 29 0.18 -15.99 -8.64
C VAL A 29 0.57 -17.27 -9.42
N ASP A 30 -0.18 -17.66 -10.45
CA ASP A 30 0.11 -18.88 -11.24
C ASP A 30 1.36 -18.80 -12.17
N GLN A 31 2.25 -17.81 -11.99
CA GLN A 31 3.46 -17.69 -12.81
C GLN A 31 4.77 -18.19 -12.17
N PHE A 32 4.70 -19.04 -11.14
CA PHE A 32 5.91 -19.73 -10.65
C PHE A 32 6.08 -21.16 -11.22
N ARG A 33 5.81 -21.33 -12.53
CA ARG A 33 6.21 -22.56 -13.24
C ARG A 33 7.36 -22.25 -14.18
N GLY A 34 8.59 -22.59 -13.74
CA GLY A 34 9.71 -22.69 -14.67
C GLY A 34 11.03 -22.08 -14.23
N PHE A 35 11.55 -22.38 -13.03
CA PHE A 35 12.99 -22.25 -12.80
C PHE A 35 13.69 -23.53 -13.26
N ARG A 36 13.82 -23.69 -14.59
CA ARG A 36 14.82 -24.59 -15.17
C ARG A 36 16.07 -23.75 -15.38
N GLY A 37 17.14 -24.14 -14.72
CA GLY A 37 18.41 -23.43 -14.76
C GLY A 37 19.07 -23.51 -16.13
N ASP A 38 18.83 -22.52 -16.95
CA ASP A 38 19.65 -22.16 -18.09
C ASP A 38 20.03 -20.70 -17.92
N GLY A 39 21.35 -20.47 -17.76
CA GLY A 39 21.94 -19.19 -17.41
C GLY A 39 21.69 -18.08 -18.45
N PHE A 40 20.53 -17.48 -18.45
CA PHE A 40 20.29 -16.18 -19.01
C PHE A 40 20.14 -15.18 -17.86
N GLY A 41 21.30 -14.67 -17.40
CA GLY A 41 21.34 -13.46 -16.61
C GLY A 41 20.76 -12.32 -17.43
N PHE A 42 19.45 -12.07 -17.31
CA PHE A 42 18.90 -10.77 -17.66
C PHE A 42 19.64 -9.78 -16.75
N MET A 43 20.59 -9.06 -17.32
CA MET A 43 21.18 -7.87 -16.72
C MET A 43 20.02 -6.87 -16.53
N PHE A 44 19.33 -6.94 -15.39
CA PHE A 44 18.55 -5.79 -14.96
C PHE A 44 19.55 -4.66 -14.73
N ARG A 45 19.55 -3.70 -15.63
CA ARG A 45 20.34 -2.47 -15.46
C ARG A 45 19.88 -1.87 -14.14
N GLY A 46 20.77 -1.83 -13.14
CA GLY A 46 20.56 -0.98 -11.98
C GLY A 46 20.40 0.46 -12.46
N CYS A 47 19.57 1.23 -11.80
CA CYS A 47 19.63 2.67 -11.96
C CYS A 47 21.05 3.11 -11.57
N SER A 48 21.63 4.03 -12.31
CA SER A 48 22.87 4.66 -11.88
C SER A 48 22.65 5.24 -10.48
N THR A 49 23.56 4.97 -9.55
CA THR A 49 23.50 5.64 -8.25
C THR A 49 23.50 7.14 -8.51
N PRO A 50 22.51 7.89 -7.98
CA PRO A 50 22.46 9.32 -8.17
C PRO A 50 23.79 9.93 -7.74
N SER A 51 24.40 10.72 -8.60
CA SER A 51 25.54 11.55 -8.17
C SER A 51 25.00 12.58 -7.17
N ASP A 52 25.75 12.88 -6.12
CA ASP A 52 25.36 13.92 -5.13
C ASP A 52 25.09 15.28 -5.79
N ASP A 53 25.62 15.51 -6.99
CA ASP A 53 25.43 16.71 -7.82
C ASP A 53 24.23 16.61 -8.79
N SER A 54 23.41 15.54 -8.74
CA SER A 54 22.28 15.43 -9.66
C SER A 54 21.23 16.49 -9.35
N ALA A 55 21.02 17.41 -10.30
CA ALA A 55 20.02 18.46 -10.16
C ALA A 55 18.61 17.88 -10.11
N ASN A 56 17.79 18.38 -9.20
CA ASN A 56 16.37 18.06 -9.17
C ASN A 56 15.67 18.74 -10.36
N ILE A 57 14.88 17.97 -11.07
CA ILE A 57 14.04 18.43 -12.16
C ILE A 57 12.57 18.13 -11.88
N THR A 58 11.70 18.88 -12.53
CA THR A 58 10.26 18.62 -12.54
C THR A 58 9.82 18.27 -13.96
N ARG A 59 9.01 17.22 -14.11
CA ARG A 59 8.42 16.81 -15.38
C ARG A 59 6.90 16.70 -15.23
N GLU A 60 6.21 17.12 -16.26
CA GLU A 60 4.79 16.85 -16.40
C GLU A 60 4.62 15.65 -17.34
N LEU A 61 3.83 14.69 -16.92
CA LEU A 61 3.57 13.45 -17.62
C LEU A 61 2.06 13.32 -17.83
N GLU A 62 1.66 12.90 -19.02
CA GLU A 62 0.26 12.58 -19.26
C GLU A 62 -0.13 11.33 -18.46
N TRP A 63 -1.30 11.38 -17.87
CA TRP A 63 -1.84 10.22 -17.17
C TRP A 63 -2.56 9.30 -18.15
N HIS A 64 -2.02 8.10 -18.32
CA HIS A 64 -2.64 7.05 -19.09
C HIS A 64 -3.07 5.92 -18.15
N GLY A 65 -4.35 5.85 -17.83
CA GLY A 65 -4.88 4.83 -16.93
C GLY A 65 -6.35 5.08 -16.56
N GLY A 66 -6.96 4.07 -15.96
CA GLY A 66 -8.30 4.13 -15.40
C GLY A 66 -8.34 4.77 -14.02
N ASP A 67 -9.26 4.29 -13.18
CA ASP A 67 -9.57 4.84 -11.87
C ASP A 67 -8.70 4.20 -10.76
N THR A 68 -7.74 3.35 -11.14
CA THR A 68 -6.77 2.74 -10.24
C THR A 68 -5.38 3.33 -10.44
N VAL A 69 -4.79 3.77 -9.34
CA VAL A 69 -3.40 4.24 -9.25
C VAL A 69 -2.54 3.18 -8.59
N THR A 70 -1.48 2.75 -9.23
CA THR A 70 -0.48 1.84 -8.65
C THR A 70 0.88 2.52 -8.61
N ILE A 71 1.46 2.63 -7.44
CA ILE A 71 2.77 3.24 -7.20
C ILE A 71 3.76 2.15 -6.83
N ASN A 72 4.79 1.98 -7.68
CA ASN A 72 5.87 1.00 -7.49
C ASN A 72 7.23 1.69 -7.32
N VAL A 73 7.23 2.90 -6.79
CA VAL A 73 8.44 3.69 -6.56
C VAL A 73 8.41 4.25 -5.14
N PRO A 74 9.56 4.37 -4.46
CA PRO A 74 9.64 5.11 -3.21
C PRO A 74 9.43 6.60 -3.50
N ALA A 75 8.31 7.14 -3.06
CA ALA A 75 7.94 8.52 -3.34
C ALA A 75 7.00 9.07 -2.28
N THR A 76 6.98 10.40 -2.14
CA THR A 76 5.88 11.12 -1.52
C THR A 76 4.86 11.49 -2.60
N ILE A 77 3.64 10.99 -2.44
CA ILE A 77 2.57 11.12 -3.43
C ILE A 77 1.46 12.01 -2.87
N HIS A 78 1.13 13.06 -3.57
CA HIS A 78 0.02 13.95 -3.23
C HIS A 78 -1.11 13.80 -4.25
N TYR A 79 -2.32 13.61 -3.75
CA TYR A 79 -3.51 13.60 -4.55
C TYR A 79 -4.58 14.51 -3.96
N ARG A 80 -5.18 15.31 -4.84
CA ARG A 80 -6.38 16.13 -4.58
C ARG A 80 -7.28 16.10 -5.82
N PRO A 81 -8.60 16.00 -5.67
CA PRO A 81 -9.52 16.01 -6.81
C PRO A 81 -9.46 17.26 -7.68
N ASP A 82 -8.97 18.36 -7.14
CA ASP A 82 -8.83 19.66 -7.80
C ASP A 82 -7.44 19.94 -8.40
N ASN A 83 -6.53 18.95 -8.41
CA ASN A 83 -5.24 19.06 -9.08
C ASN A 83 -5.40 19.27 -10.61
N GLY A 84 -4.34 19.74 -11.27
CA GLY A 84 -4.30 19.83 -12.72
C GLY A 84 -4.44 18.47 -13.44
N PRO A 85 -4.58 18.46 -14.77
CA PRO A 85 -4.89 17.25 -15.53
C PRO A 85 -3.68 16.29 -15.72
N THR A 86 -2.48 16.76 -15.41
CA THR A 86 -1.22 16.01 -15.61
C THR A 86 -0.65 15.51 -14.30
N LEU A 87 0.07 14.39 -14.35
CA LEU A 87 0.94 13.97 -13.26
C LEU A 87 2.19 14.84 -13.28
N ARG A 88 2.48 15.52 -12.16
CA ARG A 88 3.74 16.24 -11.98
C ARG A 88 4.67 15.42 -11.10
N ALA A 89 5.84 15.12 -11.62
CA ALA A 89 6.87 14.39 -10.91
C ALA A 89 8.11 15.25 -10.74
N SER A 90 8.72 15.25 -9.56
CA SER A 90 9.96 15.96 -9.26
C SER A 90 10.94 15.07 -8.50
N GLY A 91 12.20 15.20 -8.81
CA GLY A 91 13.29 14.43 -8.22
C GLY A 91 14.59 14.54 -9.01
N PRO A 92 15.63 13.77 -8.64
CA PRO A 92 16.91 13.76 -9.32
C PRO A 92 16.77 13.37 -10.80
N ASN A 93 17.47 14.08 -11.69
CA ASN A 93 17.35 13.93 -13.15
C ASN A 93 17.65 12.50 -13.63
N ASP A 94 18.64 11.86 -13.07
CA ASP A 94 19.04 10.48 -13.37
C ASP A 94 17.90 9.49 -13.07
N ILE A 95 17.21 9.62 -11.95
CA ILE A 95 16.05 8.77 -11.62
C ILE A 95 14.83 9.15 -12.48
N MET A 96 14.59 10.45 -12.66
CA MET A 96 13.48 10.95 -13.47
C MET A 96 13.53 10.48 -14.92
N SER A 97 14.72 10.20 -15.46
CA SER A 97 14.88 9.62 -16.80
C SER A 97 14.33 8.19 -16.91
N HIS A 98 14.28 7.47 -15.81
CA HIS A 98 13.78 6.10 -15.70
C HIS A 98 12.31 6.01 -15.27
N LEU A 99 11.70 7.12 -14.87
CA LEU A 99 10.30 7.15 -14.44
C LEU A 99 9.36 6.89 -15.64
N ARG A 100 8.45 5.95 -15.47
CA ARG A 100 7.44 5.56 -16.46
C ARG A 100 6.06 5.62 -15.85
N VAL A 101 5.10 6.08 -16.64
CA VAL A 101 3.67 6.07 -16.30
C VAL A 101 2.96 5.30 -17.40
N ARG A 102 2.38 4.15 -17.07
CA ARG A 102 1.68 3.28 -18.00
C ARG A 102 0.48 2.63 -17.32
N ASP A 103 -0.66 2.66 -17.95
CA ASP A 103 -1.88 1.97 -17.49
C ASP A 103 -2.20 2.18 -15.99
N GLY A 104 -2.08 3.44 -15.51
CA GLY A 104 -2.31 3.76 -14.11
C GLY A 104 -1.19 3.36 -13.16
N ARG A 105 -0.02 2.93 -13.67
CA ARG A 105 1.14 2.54 -12.87
C ARG A 105 2.25 3.56 -13.00
N VAL A 106 2.83 3.91 -11.86
CA VAL A 106 4.05 4.71 -11.77
C VAL A 106 5.17 3.79 -11.33
N GLU A 107 6.17 3.60 -12.17
CA GLU A 107 7.27 2.66 -11.95
C GLU A 107 8.58 3.17 -12.53
N LEU A 108 9.69 2.57 -12.13
CA LEU A 108 11.00 2.78 -12.74
C LEU A 108 11.35 1.60 -13.65
N ASP A 109 11.91 1.88 -14.83
CA ASP A 109 12.41 0.85 -15.75
C ASP A 109 13.80 0.30 -15.38
N CYS A 110 14.28 0.61 -14.19
CA CYS A 110 15.54 0.14 -13.63
C CYS A 110 15.36 -0.30 -12.17
N ARG A 111 16.28 -1.11 -11.67
CA ARG A 111 16.27 -1.54 -10.26
C ARG A 111 17.07 -0.57 -9.41
N MET A 112 16.42 0.01 -8.40
CA MET A 112 17.08 0.88 -7.43
C MET A 112 17.74 0.07 -6.30
N TYR A 113 18.94 0.46 -5.92
CA TYR A 113 19.67 -0.05 -4.76
C TYR A 113 20.11 1.14 -3.90
N GLY A 114 19.73 1.15 -2.62
CA GLY A 114 20.22 2.13 -1.64
C GLY A 114 19.88 3.58 -1.98
N PHE A 115 18.62 3.86 -2.30
CA PHE A 115 18.20 5.21 -2.69
C PHE A 115 17.71 5.99 -1.48
N ASP A 116 18.38 7.10 -1.20
CA ASP A 116 18.13 7.97 -0.02
C ASP A 116 17.34 9.24 -0.37
N ARG A 117 16.96 9.42 -1.65
CA ARG A 117 16.25 10.62 -2.12
C ARG A 117 14.84 10.27 -2.57
N GLU A 118 13.86 10.96 -2.01
CA GLU A 118 12.46 10.78 -2.34
C GLU A 118 12.08 11.46 -3.66
N LEU A 119 11.28 10.77 -4.46
CA LEU A 119 10.53 11.37 -5.55
C LEU A 119 9.28 12.03 -4.99
N ASN A 120 8.91 13.20 -5.53
CA ASN A 120 7.64 13.83 -5.23
C ASN A 120 6.72 13.70 -6.44
N LEU A 121 5.53 13.15 -6.23
CA LEU A 121 4.52 12.93 -7.25
C LEU A 121 3.25 13.69 -6.88
N VAL A 122 2.73 14.51 -7.80
CA VAL A 122 1.40 15.11 -7.68
C VAL A 122 0.53 14.48 -8.74
N LEU A 123 -0.44 13.69 -8.31
CA LEU A 123 -1.37 12.99 -9.20
C LEU A 123 -2.35 13.98 -9.86
N PRO A 124 -2.87 13.66 -11.07
CA PRO A 124 -3.87 14.51 -11.71
C PRO A 124 -5.18 14.55 -10.93
N GLY A 125 -5.88 15.68 -11.04
CA GLY A 125 -7.17 15.90 -10.40
C GLY A 125 -8.32 15.27 -11.17
N ARG A 126 -8.38 13.94 -11.13
CA ARG A 126 -9.50 13.15 -11.64
C ARG A 126 -9.96 12.19 -10.55
N THR A 127 -11.13 11.62 -10.67
CA THR A 127 -11.60 10.63 -9.70
C THR A 127 -10.77 9.35 -9.83
N PHE A 128 -10.23 8.90 -8.70
CA PHE A 128 -9.61 7.59 -8.55
C PHE A 128 -10.30 6.86 -7.41
N ASP A 129 -10.76 5.65 -7.67
CA ASP A 129 -11.45 4.83 -6.68
C ASP A 129 -10.48 3.90 -5.93
N SER A 130 -9.29 3.67 -6.49
CA SER A 130 -8.32 2.71 -5.94
C SER A 130 -6.89 3.22 -5.97
N PHE A 131 -6.22 3.14 -4.82
CA PHE A 131 -4.81 3.47 -4.65
C PHE A 131 -4.04 2.26 -4.12
N ILE A 132 -3.00 1.86 -4.83
CA ILE A 132 -2.12 0.74 -4.46
C ILE A 132 -0.71 1.29 -4.31
N LEU A 133 -0.16 1.21 -3.10
CA LEU A 133 1.21 1.60 -2.79
C LEU A 133 2.04 0.34 -2.50
N ASN A 134 3.03 0.07 -3.32
CA ASN A 134 3.96 -1.04 -3.16
C ASN A 134 5.34 -0.54 -2.72
N GLY A 135 5.88 -1.13 -1.66
CA GLY A 135 7.19 -0.78 -1.12
C GLY A 135 7.13 0.26 0.00
N THR A 136 8.03 1.22 -0.05
CA THR A 136 8.14 2.34 0.89
C THR A 136 7.73 3.64 0.20
N GLY A 137 6.88 4.43 0.80
CA GLY A 137 6.45 5.71 0.26
C GLY A 137 5.35 6.31 1.11
N HIS A 138 5.02 7.57 0.86
CA HIS A 138 3.99 8.28 1.61
C HIS A 138 2.89 8.74 0.66
N LEU A 139 1.67 8.25 0.85
CA LEU A 139 0.50 8.61 0.06
C LEU A 139 -0.38 9.57 0.85
N VAL A 140 -0.55 10.78 0.33
CA VAL A 140 -1.37 11.84 0.94
C VAL A 140 -2.56 12.11 0.04
N LEU A 141 -3.75 11.75 0.53
CA LEU A 141 -5.03 11.93 -0.14
C LEU A 141 -5.81 13.03 0.56
N GLU A 142 -6.05 14.15 -0.12
CA GLU A 142 -6.67 15.32 0.48
C GLU A 142 -7.99 15.69 -0.18
N ASN A 143 -8.92 16.18 0.63
CA ASN A 143 -10.21 16.70 0.17
C ASN A 143 -11.04 15.70 -0.65
N LEU A 144 -10.97 14.42 -0.30
CA LEU A 144 -11.73 13.36 -0.96
C LEU A 144 -13.24 13.63 -0.83
N ARG A 145 -13.97 13.30 -1.90
CA ARG A 145 -15.44 13.30 -1.92
C ARG A 145 -15.91 12.23 -2.89
N GLN A 146 -16.09 11.03 -2.41
CA GLN A 146 -16.44 9.89 -3.26
C GLN A 146 -17.25 8.85 -2.50
N THR A 147 -17.95 8.00 -3.23
CA THR A 147 -18.75 6.93 -2.65
C THR A 147 -17.85 5.79 -2.17
N GLU A 148 -16.86 5.41 -2.96
CA GLU A 148 -16.00 4.26 -2.67
C GLU A 148 -14.52 4.67 -2.70
N LEU A 149 -13.77 4.22 -1.69
CA LEU A 149 -12.32 4.38 -1.61
C LEU A 149 -11.66 3.05 -1.29
N ASN A 150 -10.82 2.56 -2.19
CA ASN A 150 -10.00 1.37 -2.00
C ASN A 150 -8.54 1.76 -1.84
N VAL A 151 -7.92 1.39 -0.71
CA VAL A 151 -6.50 1.64 -0.43
C VAL A 151 -5.82 0.33 -0.10
N SER A 152 -4.71 0.05 -0.78
CA SER A 152 -3.88 -1.13 -0.56
C SER A 152 -2.43 -0.74 -0.33
N LEU A 153 -1.91 -1.01 0.86
CA LEU A 153 -0.50 -0.85 1.22
C LEU A 153 0.17 -2.21 1.23
N ARG A 154 1.25 -2.37 0.47
CA ARG A 154 2.04 -3.60 0.41
C ARG A 154 3.51 -3.26 0.67
N GLY A 155 3.96 -3.48 1.91
CA GLY A 155 5.31 -3.14 2.36
C GLY A 155 5.30 -2.30 3.64
N GLU A 156 6.07 -1.22 3.65
CA GLU A 156 6.30 -0.35 4.82
C GLU A 156 5.87 1.11 4.55
N GLY A 157 5.11 1.33 3.48
CA GLY A 157 4.63 2.67 3.12
C GLY A 157 3.46 3.12 4.01
N ASP A 158 3.26 4.44 4.04
CA ASP A 158 2.22 5.08 4.84
C ASP A 158 1.17 5.75 3.97
N VAL A 159 -0.05 5.84 4.49
CA VAL A 159 -1.11 6.62 3.85
C VAL A 159 -1.80 7.52 4.85
N ARG A 160 -2.07 8.74 4.44
CA ARG A 160 -2.97 9.67 5.14
C ARG A 160 -4.08 10.10 4.21
N ALA A 161 -5.33 10.05 4.68
CA ALA A 161 -6.47 10.50 3.91
C ALA A 161 -7.35 11.46 4.69
N THR A 162 -7.86 12.48 3.98
CA THR A 162 -8.79 13.47 4.54
C THR A 162 -9.95 13.69 3.58
N GLY A 163 -11.12 14.04 4.12
CA GLY A 163 -12.32 14.29 3.32
C GLY A 163 -13.47 13.35 3.68
N MET A 164 -14.20 12.87 2.68
CA MET A 164 -15.36 12.00 2.87
C MET A 164 -15.35 10.85 1.85
N ALA A 165 -15.72 9.64 2.31
CA ALA A 165 -16.06 8.50 1.47
C ALA A 165 -17.23 7.77 2.15
N ASP A 166 -18.14 7.18 1.38
CA ASP A 166 -19.21 6.38 2.02
C ASP A 166 -18.63 5.04 2.46
N ASP A 167 -17.93 4.36 1.57
CA ASP A 167 -17.35 3.03 1.83
C ASP A 167 -15.81 3.08 1.69
N LEU A 168 -15.11 2.61 2.73
CA LEU A 168 -13.66 2.45 2.74
C LEU A 168 -13.29 0.97 2.76
N THR A 169 -12.49 0.53 1.79
CA THR A 169 -11.77 -0.73 1.86
C THR A 169 -10.27 -0.48 2.02
N LEU A 170 -9.71 -0.88 3.16
CA LEU A 170 -8.29 -0.74 3.47
C LEU A 170 -7.62 -2.10 3.62
N ASN A 171 -6.58 -2.36 2.83
CA ASN A 171 -5.78 -3.56 2.94
C ASN A 171 -4.32 -3.19 3.23
N ILE A 172 -3.75 -3.72 4.32
CA ILE A 172 -2.35 -3.54 4.70
C ILE A 172 -1.69 -4.91 4.73
N ALA A 173 -0.69 -5.11 3.87
CA ALA A 173 0.14 -6.31 3.85
C ALA A 173 1.59 -5.90 4.12
N GLY A 174 2.04 -6.06 5.37
CA GLY A 174 3.35 -5.63 5.84
C GLY A 174 3.29 -4.86 7.15
N SER A 175 4.06 -3.77 7.23
CA SER A 175 4.21 -2.96 8.46
C SER A 175 3.83 -1.49 8.26
N GLY A 176 3.19 -1.16 7.14
CA GLY A 176 2.79 0.21 6.82
C GLY A 176 1.68 0.74 7.72
N ASP A 177 1.59 2.06 7.83
CA ASP A 177 0.63 2.76 8.68
C ASP A 177 -0.42 3.53 7.85
N ALA A 178 -1.68 3.49 8.27
CA ALA A 178 -2.78 4.18 7.62
C ALA A 178 -3.48 5.14 8.59
N ASP A 179 -3.33 6.44 8.36
CA ASP A 179 -4.03 7.49 9.10
C ASP A 179 -5.26 7.98 8.30
N MET A 180 -6.41 7.37 8.60
CA MET A 180 -7.71 7.72 8.04
C MET A 180 -8.60 8.45 9.06
N GLY A 181 -8.00 8.94 10.15
CA GLY A 181 -8.76 9.56 11.26
C GLY A 181 -9.47 10.85 10.89
N GLN A 182 -9.02 11.53 9.83
CA GLN A 182 -9.66 12.73 9.28
C GLN A 182 -10.49 12.46 8.02
N LEU A 183 -10.64 11.19 7.64
CA LEU A 183 -11.55 10.76 6.59
C LEU A 183 -12.89 10.35 7.21
N SER A 184 -13.93 11.09 6.93
CA SER A 184 -15.28 10.72 7.36
C SER A 184 -15.80 9.59 6.50
N VAL A 185 -16.04 8.42 7.07
CA VAL A 185 -16.59 7.26 6.37
C VAL A 185 -17.85 6.76 7.05
N GLN A 186 -18.78 6.17 6.29
CA GLN A 186 -19.95 5.49 6.86
C GLN A 186 -19.59 4.06 7.21
N SER A 187 -19.05 3.30 6.26
CA SER A 187 -18.68 1.92 6.44
C SER A 187 -17.21 1.66 6.13
N SER A 188 -16.56 0.81 6.89
CA SER A 188 -15.17 0.45 6.64
C SER A 188 -14.94 -1.06 6.68
N LYS A 189 -14.16 -1.54 5.73
CA LYS A 189 -13.65 -2.91 5.69
C LYS A 189 -12.14 -2.88 5.73
N VAL A 190 -11.55 -3.39 6.81
CA VAL A 190 -10.10 -3.30 7.03
C VAL A 190 -9.50 -4.68 7.19
N ARG A 191 -8.45 -4.94 6.42
CA ARG A 191 -7.65 -6.15 6.52
C ARG A 191 -6.20 -5.79 6.77
N ILE A 192 -5.62 -6.32 7.84
CA ILE A 192 -4.19 -6.19 8.14
C ILE A 192 -3.58 -7.58 8.15
N ALA A 193 -2.59 -7.81 7.28
CA ALA A 193 -1.75 -8.99 7.30
C ALA A 193 -0.31 -8.56 7.60
N GLY A 194 0.12 -8.74 8.86
CA GLY A 194 1.44 -8.30 9.34
C GLY A 194 1.38 -7.50 10.64
N SER A 195 2.14 -6.41 10.69
CA SER A 195 2.28 -5.57 11.90
C SER A 195 1.86 -4.12 11.69
N GLY A 196 1.20 -3.81 10.58
CA GLY A 196 0.75 -2.48 10.24
C GLY A 196 -0.28 -1.92 11.20
N LYS A 197 -0.50 -0.59 11.14
CA LYS A 197 -1.45 0.12 11.99
C LYS A 197 -2.44 0.91 11.16
N ALA A 198 -3.66 1.04 11.68
CA ALA A 198 -4.67 1.90 11.07
C ALA A 198 -5.40 2.74 12.12
N ALA A 199 -5.57 4.03 11.85
CA ALA A 199 -6.45 4.92 12.60
C ALA A 199 -7.69 5.25 11.75
N LEU A 200 -8.90 5.08 12.30
CA LEU A 200 -10.17 5.15 11.59
C LEU A 200 -11.25 5.85 12.40
N ALA A 201 -12.20 6.46 11.70
CA ALA A 201 -13.40 7.09 12.30
C ALA A 201 -14.67 6.69 11.53
N PRO A 202 -15.03 5.39 11.41
CA PRO A 202 -16.26 4.96 10.76
C PRO A 202 -17.47 5.22 11.66
N ARG A 203 -18.55 5.72 11.04
CA ARG A 203 -19.76 6.10 11.81
C ARG A 203 -20.74 4.95 12.01
N ASP A 204 -20.96 4.16 10.97
CA ASP A 204 -22.02 3.13 10.98
C ASP A 204 -21.47 1.73 11.21
N SER A 205 -20.61 1.26 10.33
CA SER A 205 -20.10 -0.11 10.41
C SER A 205 -18.58 -0.23 10.20
N ALA A 206 -17.98 -1.20 10.90
CA ALA A 206 -16.61 -1.61 10.67
C ALA A 206 -16.48 -3.14 10.68
N ASP A 207 -15.92 -3.69 9.59
CA ASP A 207 -15.55 -5.11 9.47
C ASP A 207 -14.04 -5.22 9.46
N ILE A 208 -13.46 -5.80 10.53
CA ILE A 208 -12.04 -5.80 10.82
C ILE A 208 -11.49 -7.22 10.80
N PHE A 209 -10.47 -7.44 10.02
CA PHE A 209 -9.70 -8.68 10.00
C PHE A 209 -8.22 -8.38 10.22
N ILE A 210 -7.61 -8.95 11.27
CA ILE A 210 -6.17 -8.83 11.56
C ILE A 210 -5.55 -10.22 11.56
N ALA A 211 -4.57 -10.44 10.71
CA ALA A 211 -3.70 -11.62 10.73
C ALA A 211 -2.26 -11.18 11.06
N GLY A 212 -1.82 -11.44 12.30
CA GLY A 212 -0.50 -11.03 12.79
C GLY A 212 -0.56 -10.17 14.06
N SER A 213 0.24 -9.11 14.10
CA SER A 213 0.39 -8.24 15.28
C SER A 213 -0.07 -6.80 15.03
N GLY A 214 -0.90 -6.58 14.00
CA GLY A 214 -1.39 -5.26 13.63
C GLY A 214 -2.25 -4.59 14.69
N GLU A 215 -2.38 -3.28 14.58
CA GLU A 215 -3.18 -2.45 15.50
C GLU A 215 -4.20 -1.61 14.74
N ILE A 216 -5.43 -1.58 15.23
CA ILE A 216 -6.44 -0.63 14.75
C ILE A 216 -6.87 0.26 15.90
N ARG A 217 -6.86 1.57 15.64
CA ARG A 217 -7.36 2.58 16.56
C ARG A 217 -8.62 3.24 15.98
N PHE A 218 -9.73 3.12 16.68
CA PHE A 218 -10.92 3.89 16.38
C PHE A 218 -10.88 5.24 17.08
N LEU A 219 -11.10 6.32 16.31
CA LEU A 219 -11.25 7.68 16.84
C LEU A 219 -12.73 8.01 17.15
N GLU A 220 -13.64 7.31 16.47
CA GLU A 220 -15.08 7.29 16.74
C GLU A 220 -15.52 5.82 16.84
N GLN A 221 -16.47 5.53 17.74
CA GLN A 221 -16.99 4.17 17.90
C GLN A 221 -18.07 3.90 16.84
N PRO A 222 -17.90 2.93 15.92
CA PRO A 222 -18.93 2.57 14.96
C PRO A 222 -20.14 1.94 15.67
N ARG A 223 -21.32 2.07 15.09
CA ARG A 223 -22.55 1.45 15.63
C ARG A 223 -22.51 -0.06 15.57
N HIS A 224 -21.91 -0.59 14.50
CA HIS A 224 -21.76 -2.03 14.26
C HIS A 224 -20.29 -2.36 14.05
N LEU A 225 -19.72 -3.16 14.93
CA LEU A 225 -18.34 -3.60 14.86
C LEU A 225 -18.27 -5.12 14.78
N GLN A 226 -17.70 -5.64 13.68
CA GLN A 226 -17.33 -7.03 13.54
C GLN A 226 -15.81 -7.16 13.52
N THR A 227 -15.26 -8.09 14.29
CA THR A 227 -13.83 -8.24 14.42
C THR A 227 -13.42 -9.71 14.37
N HIS A 228 -12.35 -9.95 13.60
CA HIS A 228 -11.69 -11.24 13.56
C HIS A 228 -10.18 -11.04 13.69
N ILE A 229 -9.57 -11.56 14.74
CA ILE A 229 -8.14 -11.43 15.01
C ILE A 229 -7.50 -12.81 15.06
N ALA A 230 -6.58 -13.06 14.15
CA ALA A 230 -5.72 -14.25 14.11
C ALA A 230 -4.28 -13.81 14.44
N GLY A 231 -3.86 -13.99 15.69
CA GLY A 231 -2.54 -13.59 16.17
C GLY A 231 -2.57 -12.70 17.41
N SER A 232 -1.63 -11.76 17.52
CA SER A 232 -1.48 -10.86 18.67
C SER A 232 -1.92 -9.42 18.37
N GLY A 233 -2.70 -9.23 17.32
CA GLY A 233 -3.25 -7.92 16.96
C GLY A 233 -4.20 -7.38 18.00
N ARG A 234 -4.43 -6.07 17.99
CA ARG A 234 -5.33 -5.40 18.94
C ARG A 234 -6.14 -4.29 18.32
N ILE A 235 -7.27 -4.02 18.93
CA ILE A 235 -8.16 -2.91 18.60
C ILE A 235 -8.23 -1.98 19.81
N ILE A 236 -8.01 -0.70 19.58
CA ILE A 236 -8.10 0.36 20.58
C ILE A 236 -9.32 1.22 20.21
N ASN A 237 -10.31 1.23 21.06
CA ASN A 237 -11.50 2.05 20.89
C ASN A 237 -11.25 3.49 21.40
N ALA A 238 -11.95 4.45 20.83
CA ALA A 238 -12.02 5.80 21.35
C ALA A 238 -12.48 5.76 22.82
N PRO A 239 -11.95 6.63 23.70
CA PRO A 239 -12.50 6.76 25.04
C PRO A 239 -13.97 7.16 24.90
N THR A 240 -14.86 6.39 25.51
CA THR A 240 -16.29 6.79 25.62
C THR A 240 -16.33 8.07 26.45
N THR A 241 -16.61 9.19 25.79
CA THR A 241 -16.92 10.44 26.48
C THR A 241 -18.27 10.23 27.16
N GLY A 242 -18.24 9.80 28.42
CA GLY A 242 -19.46 9.75 29.24
C GLY A 242 -20.04 11.16 29.36
N LEU A 243 -21.27 11.33 28.89
CA LEU A 243 -22.13 12.47 29.19
C LEU A 243 -22.58 12.38 30.64
#